data_6449041bb50687149e2db384eec9bc45
#
_entry.id   6449041bb50687149e2db384eec9bc45
#
_cell.length_a   1.000
_cell.length_b   1.000
_cell.length_c   1.000
_cell.angle_alpha   90.00
_cell.angle_beta   90.00
_cell.angle_gamma   90.00
#
_symmetry.space_group_name_H-M   'P 1'
#
loop_
_entity.id
_entity.type
_entity.pdbx_description
1 polymer ?
#
loop_
_entity_poly.entity_id
_entity_poly.type
_entity_poly.pdbx_seq_one_letter_code
_entity_poly.pdbx_strand_id
1 'polypeptide(L)'
;MSTINRTELSSKPMEKSMDSNQDPIFKKYANKTLPTGLMKTTAGLNLYTGAWTETEVIHLLRRCTFSPNATMVQTLLTLNPSQAVDLLFTNATNTITTPPINDYNTATYTDPTGIAPGAPWVNAAYGDGTVNYKRGISMKAWWLKQMINNNNSILEKMVLFWHNHFSTELSSVSDARVYYKHLELIRTYALGNFKTFTRQMTTDVCMLYYLNGYLNTNTSPDENYARELQELFTIGKENTPNYIEDDVKAAAKVLTGWRINTTTTIPTAYFDSTKHHASNKQFSSFYGNAVIPYQSGANGALETDVLIDMLFSKQQEVAKFICRKLYRFFIYYTIDSTVETNVIAPLAQIFINNNWDIVPVLKTLFKSEHFFELNSKGCIIKSPIDFLVGIFNTFKVDVPATMTDYNKSLIYNYVRSYGSLIAQDIGDPPNVSGWPSYYQVPEFHELWINSNTLPKRMVFSDMMLNSGFTAGSGTTIKIDYLNFVLQIPNADDPVLLVDYLCNLLLGISISQTKKDALRVNNLLSGQTSNYYWTNAWTAYVANPNTANTNIVKPRLLGLLLELTRLPEFQLS
;
A
#
# COMPACT_ATOMS: atom_id res chain seq x y z
N MET A 1 28.03 34.80 11.46
CA MET A 1 27.42 36.06 11.98
C MET A 1 26.50 36.60 10.91
N SER A 2 25.23 36.45 11.04
CA SER A 2 24.14 37.40 10.84
C SER A 2 22.82 36.67 11.08
N THR A 3 22.23 37.00 12.20
CA THR A 3 20.91 36.65 12.70
C THR A 3 19.87 37.23 11.75
N ILE A 4 19.01 36.40 11.14
CA ILE A 4 17.77 36.85 10.50
C ILE A 4 16.63 36.62 11.47
N ASN A 5 16.07 37.71 11.95
CA ASN A 5 14.89 37.80 12.78
C ASN A 5 13.66 37.18 12.09
N ARG A 6 13.05 36.21 12.77
CA ARG A 6 11.67 35.78 12.51
C ARG A 6 10.73 36.65 13.34
N THR A 7 10.13 37.65 12.71
CA THR A 7 8.90 38.29 13.23
C THR A 7 8.06 38.77 12.06
N GLU A 8 6.75 38.49 12.18
CA GLU A 8 5.62 39.06 11.43
C GLU A 8 5.37 38.58 9.99
N LEU A 9 4.67 37.45 9.88
CA LEU A 9 3.65 37.32 8.83
C LEU A 9 2.29 37.19 9.51
N SER A 10 1.59 38.33 9.60
CA SER A 10 0.23 38.44 10.09
C SER A 10 -0.73 37.65 9.20
N SER A 11 -1.49 36.78 9.82
CA SER A 11 -2.69 36.13 9.29
C SER A 11 -3.71 37.19 8.87
N LYS A 12 -3.93 37.39 7.57
CA LYS A 12 -5.17 37.91 7.03
C LYS A 12 -5.92 36.77 6.35
N PRO A 13 -7.20 36.53 6.69
CA PRO A 13 -8.02 35.59 5.96
C PRO A 13 -8.27 36.13 4.56
N MET A 14 -7.90 35.41 3.54
CA MET A 14 -8.28 35.71 2.17
C MET A 14 -9.66 35.09 1.90
N GLU A 15 -10.72 35.72 2.44
CA GLU A 15 -12.06 35.56 1.91
C GLU A 15 -12.13 36.32 0.57
N LYS A 16 -11.85 35.61 -0.52
CA LYS A 16 -12.44 35.93 -1.81
C LYS A 16 -13.42 34.81 -2.12
N SER A 17 -14.70 35.12 -1.99
CA SER A 17 -15.78 34.38 -2.66
C SER A 17 -15.45 34.35 -4.15
N MET A 18 -14.89 33.23 -4.63
CA MET A 18 -14.87 32.97 -6.07
C MET A 18 -16.30 32.73 -6.48
N ASP A 19 -16.84 33.71 -7.24
CA ASP A 19 -18.10 33.56 -7.95
C ASP A 19 -17.88 32.43 -8.99
N SER A 20 -18.31 31.21 -8.63
CA SER A 20 -18.11 29.97 -9.41
C SER A 20 -18.76 30.03 -10.79
N ASN A 21 -19.49 31.09 -11.11
CA ASN A 21 -20.19 31.30 -12.39
C ASN A 21 -19.33 31.98 -13.47
N GLN A 22 -18.08 32.36 -13.19
CA GLN A 22 -17.26 33.07 -14.19
C GLN A 22 -16.05 32.28 -14.72
N ASP A 23 -15.75 31.09 -14.21
CA ASP A 23 -14.65 30.26 -14.73
C ASP A 23 -15.05 29.60 -16.07
N PRO A 24 -14.30 29.85 -17.17
CA PRO A 24 -14.56 29.21 -18.47
C PRO A 24 -14.55 27.68 -18.42
N ILE A 25 -13.81 27.07 -17.49
CA ILE A 25 -13.76 25.62 -17.29
C ILE A 25 -15.09 25.14 -16.70
N PHE A 26 -15.65 25.82 -15.70
CA PHE A 26 -16.97 25.49 -15.15
C PHE A 26 -18.09 25.62 -16.19
N LYS A 27 -18.07 26.69 -17.03
CA LYS A 27 -19.04 26.84 -18.11
C LYS A 27 -18.96 25.74 -19.17
N LYS A 28 -17.76 25.21 -19.45
CA LYS A 28 -17.57 24.12 -20.41
C LYS A 28 -18.13 22.79 -19.91
N TYR A 29 -18.23 22.59 -18.60
CA TYR A 29 -18.70 21.35 -17.97
C TYR A 29 -20.04 21.48 -17.24
N ALA A 30 -20.56 22.71 -17.06
CA ALA A 30 -21.81 22.96 -16.36
C ALA A 30 -23.06 22.28 -16.97
N ASN A 31 -23.01 21.89 -18.26
CA ASN A 31 -24.08 21.17 -18.96
C ASN A 31 -23.74 19.71 -19.26
N LYS A 32 -22.63 19.18 -18.78
CA LYS A 32 -22.39 17.74 -18.80
C LYS A 32 -23.06 17.15 -17.56
N THR A 33 -24.23 16.61 -17.75
CA THR A 33 -24.77 15.63 -16.81
C THR A 33 -23.70 14.55 -16.65
N LEU A 34 -23.09 14.50 -15.47
CA LEU A 34 -22.39 13.29 -15.03
C LEU A 34 -23.34 12.12 -15.31
N PRO A 35 -22.87 10.96 -15.80
CA PRO A 35 -23.72 9.81 -15.98
C PRO A 35 -24.48 9.59 -14.67
N THR A 36 -25.76 9.94 -14.66
CA THR A 36 -26.68 9.70 -13.55
C THR A 36 -26.99 8.21 -13.57
N GLY A 37 -26.13 7.44 -12.99
CA GLY A 37 -26.24 6.01 -12.94
C GLY A 37 -24.89 5.36 -12.73
N LEU A 38 -24.17 5.75 -11.68
CA LEU A 38 -23.34 4.75 -11.01
C LEU A 38 -24.29 3.60 -10.68
N MET A 39 -24.15 2.48 -11.41
CA MET A 39 -24.94 1.29 -11.11
C MET A 39 -24.66 0.98 -9.64
N LYS A 40 -25.72 1.11 -8.82
CA LYS A 40 -25.60 0.80 -7.41
C LYS A 40 -25.31 -0.69 -7.32
N THR A 41 -24.29 -1.04 -6.57
CA THR A 41 -24.05 -2.43 -6.24
C THR A 41 -25.24 -2.98 -5.48
N THR A 42 -25.72 -4.13 -5.87
CA THR A 42 -26.83 -4.83 -5.20
C THR A 42 -26.38 -6.14 -4.56
N ALA A 43 -25.20 -6.64 -4.91
CA ALA A 43 -24.66 -7.86 -4.38
C ALA A 43 -24.17 -7.65 -2.93
N GLY A 44 -24.33 -8.68 -2.13
CA GLY A 44 -23.84 -8.77 -0.76
C GLY A 44 -22.63 -9.70 -0.65
N LEU A 45 -22.46 -10.27 0.54
CA LEU A 45 -21.34 -11.15 0.87
C LEU A 45 -21.59 -12.64 0.54
N ASN A 46 -22.60 -12.96 -0.27
CA ASN A 46 -22.79 -14.32 -0.77
C ASN A 46 -21.52 -14.78 -1.52
N LEU A 47 -21.22 -16.07 -1.48
CA LEU A 47 -20.11 -16.63 -2.24
C LEU A 47 -20.31 -16.40 -3.74
N TYR A 48 -19.27 -15.96 -4.40
CA TYR A 48 -19.26 -15.81 -5.85
C TYR A 48 -19.37 -17.17 -6.54
N THR A 49 -20.40 -17.32 -7.35
CA THR A 49 -20.69 -18.52 -8.13
C THR A 49 -20.72 -18.26 -9.64
N GLY A 50 -20.34 -17.05 -10.06
CA GLY A 50 -20.28 -16.66 -11.47
C GLY A 50 -19.15 -17.34 -12.24
N ALA A 51 -19.01 -16.95 -13.53
CA ALA A 51 -17.94 -17.46 -14.38
C ALA A 51 -16.55 -17.16 -13.78
N TRP A 52 -15.67 -18.17 -13.78
CA TRP A 52 -14.30 -18.03 -13.33
C TRP A 52 -13.36 -18.00 -14.53
N THR A 53 -13.05 -16.82 -15.00
CA THR A 53 -12.26 -16.58 -16.19
C THR A 53 -10.99 -15.77 -15.87
N GLU A 54 -10.17 -15.51 -16.87
CA GLU A 54 -8.99 -14.65 -16.72
C GLU A 54 -9.35 -13.27 -16.13
N THR A 55 -10.52 -12.73 -16.48
CA THR A 55 -10.96 -11.41 -15.99
C THR A 55 -11.13 -11.39 -14.48
N GLU A 56 -11.77 -12.41 -13.89
CA GLU A 56 -11.97 -12.51 -12.44
C GLU A 56 -10.66 -12.79 -11.72
N VAL A 57 -9.82 -13.66 -12.26
CA VAL A 57 -8.49 -13.96 -11.71
C VAL A 57 -7.60 -12.72 -11.73
N ILE A 58 -7.56 -12.00 -12.82
CA ILE A 58 -6.78 -10.77 -12.96
C ILE A 58 -7.29 -9.70 -11.99
N HIS A 59 -8.61 -9.55 -11.83
CA HIS A 59 -9.20 -8.64 -10.84
C HIS A 59 -8.76 -9.02 -9.43
N LEU A 60 -8.86 -10.28 -9.03
CA LEU A 60 -8.41 -10.77 -7.72
C LEU A 60 -6.93 -10.43 -7.47
N LEU A 61 -6.07 -10.72 -8.42
CA LEU A 61 -4.64 -10.45 -8.30
C LEU A 61 -4.33 -8.95 -8.21
N ARG A 62 -5.00 -8.11 -9.00
CA ARG A 62 -4.81 -6.66 -8.94
C ARG A 62 -5.16 -6.07 -7.57
N ARG A 63 -6.21 -6.58 -6.93
CA ARG A 63 -6.68 -6.08 -5.64
C ARG A 63 -5.91 -6.65 -4.47
N CYS A 64 -5.69 -7.95 -4.46
CA CYS A 64 -5.10 -8.66 -3.32
C CYS A 64 -3.57 -8.72 -3.34
N THR A 65 -2.96 -8.46 -4.52
CA THR A 65 -1.50 -8.34 -4.69
C THR A 65 -1.18 -6.98 -5.33
N PHE A 66 0.05 -6.78 -5.82
CA PHE A 66 0.39 -5.52 -6.52
C PHE A 66 0.04 -5.58 -8.01
N SER A 67 0.00 -6.78 -8.60
CA SER A 67 -0.38 -6.95 -10.01
C SER A 67 -0.57 -8.42 -10.40
N PRO A 68 -1.34 -8.69 -11.47
CA PRO A 68 -1.35 -10.00 -12.09
C PRO A 68 -0.02 -10.26 -12.80
N ASN A 69 0.39 -11.54 -12.85
CA ASN A 69 1.39 -12.03 -13.78
C ASN A 69 0.89 -13.32 -14.43
N ALA A 70 1.37 -13.62 -15.63
CA ALA A 70 0.87 -14.75 -16.43
C ALA A 70 0.90 -16.09 -15.67
N THR A 71 1.96 -16.37 -14.91
CA THR A 71 2.10 -17.62 -14.15
C THR A 71 1.02 -17.75 -13.06
N MET A 72 0.78 -16.67 -12.29
CA MET A 72 -0.25 -16.68 -11.25
C MET A 72 -1.65 -16.77 -11.86
N VAL A 73 -1.91 -16.08 -12.97
CA VAL A 73 -3.18 -16.17 -13.69
C VAL A 73 -3.46 -17.61 -14.08
N GLN A 74 -2.52 -18.29 -14.73
CA GLN A 74 -2.69 -19.70 -15.12
C GLN A 74 -2.85 -20.63 -13.90
N THR A 75 -2.11 -20.39 -12.82
CA THR A 75 -2.26 -21.18 -11.59
C THR A 75 -3.66 -21.03 -11.00
N LEU A 76 -4.17 -19.79 -10.87
CA LEU A 76 -5.48 -19.56 -10.24
C LEU A 76 -6.65 -20.01 -11.13
N LEU A 77 -6.49 -20.04 -12.44
CA LEU A 77 -7.50 -20.58 -13.37
C LEU A 77 -7.76 -22.09 -13.18
N THR A 78 -6.80 -22.85 -12.61
CA THR A 78 -6.98 -24.28 -12.30
C THR A 78 -7.83 -24.51 -11.03
N LEU A 79 -8.14 -23.46 -10.27
CA LEU A 79 -8.84 -23.52 -9.00
C LEU A 79 -10.26 -22.97 -9.16
N ASN A 80 -11.14 -23.19 -8.17
CA ASN A 80 -12.36 -22.42 -8.07
C ASN A 80 -12.13 -21.07 -7.37
N PRO A 81 -13.07 -20.10 -7.44
CA PRO A 81 -12.90 -18.77 -6.84
C PRO A 81 -12.48 -18.80 -5.36
N SER A 82 -13.14 -19.65 -4.56
CA SER A 82 -12.83 -19.78 -3.12
C SER A 82 -11.42 -20.31 -2.87
N GLN A 83 -11.00 -21.31 -3.62
CA GLN A 83 -9.65 -21.90 -3.51
C GLN A 83 -8.58 -20.91 -3.96
N ALA A 84 -8.85 -20.13 -5.00
CA ALA A 84 -7.94 -19.09 -5.48
C ALA A 84 -7.68 -18.01 -4.42
N VAL A 85 -8.72 -17.55 -3.74
CA VAL A 85 -8.59 -16.64 -2.59
C VAL A 85 -7.80 -17.32 -1.48
N ASP A 86 -8.17 -18.56 -1.08
CA ASP A 86 -7.47 -19.27 0.00
C ASP A 86 -5.99 -19.46 -0.27
N LEU A 87 -5.58 -19.68 -1.52
CA LEU A 87 -4.18 -19.82 -1.91
C LEU A 87 -3.36 -18.56 -1.61
N LEU A 88 -3.92 -17.35 -1.83
CA LEU A 88 -3.22 -16.09 -1.52
C LEU A 88 -2.94 -15.93 -0.02
N PHE A 89 -3.79 -16.47 0.84
CA PHE A 89 -3.56 -16.50 2.30
C PHE A 89 -2.61 -17.62 2.72
N THR A 90 -2.70 -18.79 2.08
CA THR A 90 -1.79 -19.92 2.35
C THR A 90 -0.35 -19.57 1.96
N ASN A 91 -0.15 -18.83 0.88
CA ASN A 91 1.16 -18.35 0.45
C ASN A 91 1.71 -17.23 1.35
N ALA A 92 0.87 -16.60 2.17
CA ALA A 92 1.31 -15.57 3.09
C ALA A 92 2.09 -16.19 4.24
N THR A 93 3.33 -15.77 4.42
CA THR A 93 4.15 -16.18 5.55
C THR A 93 4.48 -14.97 6.40
N ASN A 94 4.32 -15.07 7.70
CA ASN A 94 4.70 -14.03 8.65
C ASN A 94 6.20 -14.07 8.99
N THR A 95 6.92 -15.06 8.48
CA THR A 95 8.34 -15.24 8.77
C THR A 95 9.18 -14.42 7.80
N ILE A 96 9.97 -13.49 8.34
CA ILE A 96 10.99 -12.79 7.59
C ILE A 96 12.25 -13.65 7.61
N THR A 97 12.56 -14.29 6.50
CA THR A 97 13.72 -15.19 6.40
C THR A 97 15.04 -14.43 6.26
N THR A 98 15.00 -13.23 5.69
CA THR A 98 16.20 -12.41 5.45
C THR A 98 15.90 -10.96 5.79
N PRO A 99 16.39 -10.43 6.92
CA PRO A 99 16.29 -9.01 7.25
C PRO A 99 17.14 -8.16 6.30
N PRO A 100 16.99 -6.82 6.29
CA PRO A 100 17.85 -5.93 5.52
C PRO A 100 19.32 -6.07 5.96
N ILE A 101 20.20 -6.04 4.99
CA ILE A 101 21.64 -6.30 5.12
C ILE A 101 22.46 -5.04 4.86
N ASN A 102 23.74 -5.06 5.19
CA ASN A 102 24.67 -4.04 4.75
C ASN A 102 24.93 -4.16 3.24
N ASP A 103 24.11 -3.48 2.47
CA ASP A 103 24.15 -3.34 1.02
C ASP A 103 24.56 -1.91 0.61
N TYR A 104 25.16 -1.14 1.53
CA TYR A 104 25.51 0.27 1.36
C TYR A 104 27.00 0.58 1.54
N ASN A 105 27.84 -0.39 1.93
CA ASN A 105 29.29 -0.20 1.92
C ASN A 105 29.81 -0.01 0.48
N THR A 106 30.79 0.89 0.34
CA THR A 106 31.45 1.22 -0.94
C THR A 106 32.97 1.26 -0.76
N ALA A 107 33.70 1.51 -1.82
CA ALA A 107 35.15 1.73 -1.73
C ALA A 107 35.53 2.94 -0.84
N THR A 108 34.62 3.90 -0.67
CA THR A 108 34.84 5.15 0.09
C THR A 108 34.03 5.24 1.38
N TYR A 109 33.20 4.24 1.69
CA TYR A 109 32.36 4.21 2.89
C TYR A 109 32.29 2.81 3.46
N THR A 110 32.59 2.67 4.74
CA THR A 110 32.44 1.44 5.52
C THR A 110 31.54 1.73 6.73
N ASP A 111 30.65 0.81 7.05
CA ASP A 111 29.80 0.91 8.25
C ASP A 111 30.68 1.00 9.52
N PRO A 112 30.61 2.13 10.28
CA PRO A 112 31.48 2.37 11.42
C PRO A 112 31.18 1.43 12.61
N THR A 113 30.05 0.68 12.57
CA THR A 113 29.70 -0.29 13.62
C THR A 113 30.26 -1.69 13.34
N GLY A 114 31.04 -1.85 12.27
CA GLY A 114 31.72 -3.10 11.94
C GLY A 114 30.86 -4.17 11.28
N ILE A 115 29.66 -3.81 10.79
CA ILE A 115 28.82 -4.76 10.05
C ILE A 115 29.40 -4.99 8.66
N ALA A 116 29.74 -6.25 8.36
CA ALA A 116 30.30 -6.62 7.08
C ALA A 116 29.27 -6.47 5.93
N PRO A 117 29.70 -6.22 4.68
CA PRO A 117 28.83 -6.29 3.51
C PRO A 117 28.08 -7.62 3.45
N GLY A 118 26.79 -7.59 3.18
CA GLY A 118 25.91 -8.76 3.14
C GLY A 118 25.43 -9.26 4.51
N ALA A 119 25.96 -8.74 5.63
CA ALA A 119 25.49 -9.11 6.97
C ALA A 119 24.30 -8.24 7.42
N PRO A 120 23.33 -8.80 8.20
CA PRO A 120 22.21 -8.03 8.72
C PRO A 120 22.67 -6.96 9.71
N TRP A 121 22.14 -5.75 9.58
CA TRP A 121 22.45 -4.61 10.47
C TRP A 121 21.38 -4.34 11.53
N VAL A 122 20.25 -5.03 11.48
CA VAL A 122 19.05 -4.71 12.28
C VAL A 122 19.27 -4.76 13.80
N ASN A 123 20.26 -5.52 14.25
CA ASN A 123 20.65 -5.63 15.67
C ASN A 123 22.01 -4.95 15.98
N ALA A 124 22.53 -4.14 15.06
CA ALA A 124 23.78 -3.43 15.25
C ALA A 124 23.66 -2.26 16.24
N ALA A 125 24.78 -1.73 16.71
CA ALA A 125 24.82 -0.45 17.40
C ALA A 125 24.29 0.68 16.49
N TYR A 126 23.82 1.79 17.08
CA TYR A 126 23.30 2.94 16.31
C TYR A 126 24.36 3.48 15.33
N GLY A 127 25.59 3.62 15.78
CA GLY A 127 26.65 4.27 15.04
C GLY A 127 26.47 5.78 15.05
N ASP A 128 26.29 6.35 13.86
CA ASP A 128 26.07 7.78 13.67
C ASP A 128 24.87 8.05 12.73
N GLY A 129 24.55 9.33 12.53
CA GLY A 129 23.45 9.73 11.65
C GLY A 129 23.66 9.32 10.18
N THR A 130 24.91 9.19 9.72
CA THR A 130 25.23 8.79 8.35
C THR A 130 24.91 7.31 8.12
N VAL A 131 25.38 6.43 9.01
CA VAL A 131 25.06 4.99 8.89
C VAL A 131 23.57 4.73 9.09
N ASN A 132 22.95 5.44 10.03
CA ASN A 132 21.51 5.34 10.25
C ASN A 132 20.70 5.74 8.98
N TYR A 133 21.06 6.84 8.32
CA TYR A 133 20.46 7.25 7.05
C TYR A 133 20.62 6.18 5.96
N LYS A 134 21.83 5.60 5.82
CA LYS A 134 22.08 4.52 4.85
C LYS A 134 21.26 3.27 5.14
N ARG A 135 21.14 2.89 6.41
CA ARG A 135 20.30 1.77 6.87
C ARG A 135 18.81 2.04 6.59
N GLY A 136 18.36 3.28 6.75
CA GLY A 136 17.00 3.68 6.38
C GLY A 136 16.70 3.48 4.89
N ILE A 137 17.64 3.89 4.02
CA ILE A 137 17.54 3.65 2.57
C ILE A 137 17.56 2.15 2.26
N SER A 138 18.49 1.40 2.86
CA SER A 138 18.60 -0.05 2.72
C SER A 138 17.31 -0.75 3.12
N MET A 139 16.70 -0.37 4.24
CA MET A 139 15.43 -0.93 4.71
C MET A 139 14.28 -0.66 3.73
N LYS A 140 14.13 0.57 3.23
CA LYS A 140 13.10 0.91 2.26
C LYS A 140 13.29 0.13 0.95
N ALA A 141 14.53 0.02 0.45
CA ALA A 141 14.86 -0.77 -0.73
C ALA A 141 14.58 -2.27 -0.50
N TRP A 142 14.92 -2.80 0.68
CA TRP A 142 14.59 -4.16 1.10
C TRP A 142 13.07 -4.40 1.12
N TRP A 143 12.29 -3.48 1.67
CA TRP A 143 10.83 -3.63 1.70
C TRP A 143 10.22 -3.64 0.30
N LEU A 144 10.68 -2.76 -0.60
CA LEU A 144 10.27 -2.80 -2.00
C LEU A 144 10.63 -4.14 -2.66
N LYS A 145 11.83 -4.67 -2.38
CA LYS A 145 12.24 -6.01 -2.84
C LYS A 145 11.27 -7.10 -2.34
N GLN A 146 10.79 -7.02 -1.07
CA GLN A 146 9.78 -7.96 -0.59
C GLN A 146 8.48 -7.86 -1.39
N MET A 147 8.00 -6.65 -1.67
CA MET A 147 6.78 -6.43 -2.48
C MET A 147 6.91 -7.01 -3.90
N ILE A 148 8.08 -6.88 -4.51
CA ILE A 148 8.34 -7.43 -5.85
C ILE A 148 8.42 -8.96 -5.81
N ASN A 149 9.13 -9.54 -4.85
CA ASN A 149 9.41 -10.97 -4.82
C ASN A 149 8.26 -11.82 -4.27
N ASN A 150 7.40 -11.26 -3.41
CA ASN A 150 6.32 -11.99 -2.73
C ASN A 150 4.92 -11.70 -3.33
N ASN A 151 4.84 -11.41 -4.62
CA ASN A 151 3.58 -11.04 -5.30
C ASN A 151 2.62 -12.24 -5.53
N ASN A 152 2.82 -13.35 -4.85
CA ASN A 152 1.94 -14.53 -4.89
C ASN A 152 1.05 -14.66 -3.65
N SER A 153 1.06 -13.65 -2.75
CA SER A 153 0.29 -13.62 -1.52
C SER A 153 -0.24 -12.23 -1.22
N ILE A 154 -1.20 -12.15 -0.30
CA ILE A 154 -1.76 -10.88 0.15
C ILE A 154 -0.88 -10.17 1.20
N LEU A 155 0.16 -10.81 1.74
CA LEU A 155 0.90 -10.33 2.90
C LEU A 155 1.44 -8.91 2.73
N GLU A 156 2.22 -8.65 1.68
CA GLU A 156 2.84 -7.34 1.49
C GLU A 156 1.82 -6.22 1.24
N LYS A 157 0.68 -6.57 0.63
CA LYS A 157 -0.45 -5.65 0.46
C LYS A 157 -1.06 -5.26 1.81
N MET A 158 -1.21 -6.22 2.72
CA MET A 158 -1.70 -5.97 4.08
C MET A 158 -0.67 -5.24 4.94
N VAL A 159 0.63 -5.52 4.76
CA VAL A 159 1.69 -4.73 5.43
C VAL A 159 1.61 -3.26 5.00
N LEU A 160 1.42 -2.97 3.71
CA LEU A 160 1.24 -1.61 3.21
C LEU A 160 -0.04 -0.96 3.77
N PHE A 161 -1.15 -1.70 3.84
CA PHE A 161 -2.40 -1.24 4.45
C PHE A 161 -2.20 -0.82 5.91
N TRP A 162 -1.59 -1.69 6.72
CA TRP A 162 -1.37 -1.43 8.15
C TRP A 162 -0.32 -0.36 8.40
N HIS A 163 0.70 -0.25 7.55
CA HIS A 163 1.66 0.84 7.60
C HIS A 163 1.00 2.21 7.35
N ASN A 164 -0.01 2.25 6.47
CA ASN A 164 -0.80 3.47 6.28
C ASN A 164 -1.78 3.71 7.43
N HIS A 165 -2.28 2.66 8.09
CA HIS A 165 -3.22 2.76 9.22
C HIS A 165 -2.52 3.20 10.51
N PHE A 166 -1.41 2.57 10.88
CA PHE A 166 -0.53 2.93 11.99
C PHE A 166 0.66 3.74 11.48
N SER A 167 0.37 4.88 10.87
CA SER A 167 1.39 5.68 10.20
C SER A 167 2.46 6.17 11.15
N THR A 168 3.71 6.01 10.72
CA THR A 168 4.92 6.55 11.35
C THR A 168 5.89 6.98 10.27
N GLU A 169 6.77 7.92 10.56
CA GLU A 169 7.77 8.45 9.64
C GLU A 169 9.18 8.06 10.08
N LEU A 170 9.92 7.36 9.23
CA LEU A 170 11.32 7.02 9.49
C LEU A 170 12.19 8.27 9.70
N SER A 171 11.94 9.31 8.92
CA SER A 171 12.64 10.60 9.03
C SER A 171 12.45 11.26 10.39
N SER A 172 11.26 11.15 11.00
CA SER A 172 10.94 11.68 12.32
C SER A 172 11.50 10.82 13.45
N VAL A 173 11.43 9.49 13.34
CA VAL A 173 11.96 8.55 14.35
C VAL A 173 13.48 8.51 14.34
N SER A 174 14.10 8.68 13.19
CA SER A 174 15.55 8.80 12.99
C SER A 174 16.39 7.63 13.54
N ASP A 175 15.80 6.43 13.65
CA ASP A 175 16.51 5.17 13.95
C ASP A 175 15.96 4.03 13.06
N ALA A 176 16.73 3.66 12.05
CA ALA A 176 16.34 2.64 11.09
C ALA A 176 16.13 1.25 11.71
N ARG A 177 16.81 0.94 12.82
CA ARG A 177 16.69 -0.33 13.55
C ARG A 177 15.35 -0.41 14.27
N VAL A 178 14.96 0.68 14.94
CA VAL A 178 13.66 0.83 15.59
C VAL A 178 12.53 0.78 14.55
N TYR A 179 12.73 1.46 13.44
CA TYR A 179 11.75 1.46 12.36
C TYR A 179 11.60 0.07 11.70
N TYR A 180 12.70 -0.67 11.55
CA TYR A 180 12.64 -2.06 11.10
C TYR A 180 11.83 -2.94 12.05
N LYS A 181 12.02 -2.78 13.38
CA LYS A 181 11.25 -3.51 14.40
C LYS A 181 9.75 -3.18 14.33
N HIS A 182 9.41 -1.93 14.08
CA HIS A 182 8.05 -1.50 13.83
C HIS A 182 7.45 -2.20 12.58
N LEU A 183 8.19 -2.22 11.47
CA LEU A 183 7.74 -2.90 10.24
C LEU A 183 7.62 -4.43 10.45
N GLU A 184 8.52 -5.02 11.27
CA GLU A 184 8.45 -6.42 11.69
C GLU A 184 7.19 -6.70 12.53
N LEU A 185 6.82 -5.79 13.45
CA LEU A 185 5.58 -5.85 14.22
C LEU A 185 4.36 -5.80 13.30
N ILE A 186 4.31 -4.83 12.37
CA ILE A 186 3.24 -4.73 11.37
C ILE A 186 3.11 -6.03 10.58
N ARG A 187 4.21 -6.60 10.11
CA ARG A 187 4.22 -7.85 9.33
C ARG A 187 3.73 -9.04 10.14
N THR A 188 4.12 -9.12 11.41
CA THR A 188 3.70 -10.20 12.32
C THR A 188 2.18 -10.25 12.49
N TYR A 189 1.56 -9.08 12.59
CA TYR A 189 0.11 -8.97 12.81
C TYR A 189 -0.70 -8.62 11.57
N ALA A 190 -0.08 -8.54 10.38
CA ALA A 190 -0.76 -8.13 9.15
C ALA A 190 -1.99 -8.99 8.80
N LEU A 191 -1.95 -10.28 9.14
CA LEU A 191 -3.03 -11.25 8.98
C LEU A 191 -3.42 -11.87 10.35
N GLY A 192 -3.28 -11.13 11.43
CA GLY A 192 -3.50 -11.60 12.79
C GLY A 192 -4.67 -10.92 13.50
N ASN A 193 -4.58 -10.95 14.82
CA ASN A 193 -5.60 -10.40 15.72
C ASN A 193 -5.40 -8.88 15.88
N PHE A 194 -6.39 -8.10 15.46
CA PHE A 194 -6.31 -6.63 15.46
C PHE A 194 -6.25 -6.03 16.87
N LYS A 195 -6.97 -6.59 17.85
CA LYS A 195 -6.95 -6.11 19.23
C LYS A 195 -5.54 -6.28 19.84
N THR A 196 -4.96 -7.46 19.67
CA THR A 196 -3.58 -7.73 20.10
C THR A 196 -2.60 -6.82 19.38
N PHE A 197 -2.78 -6.62 18.08
CA PHE A 197 -1.94 -5.72 17.28
C PHE A 197 -1.99 -4.29 17.81
N THR A 198 -3.18 -3.75 18.09
CA THR A 198 -3.36 -2.41 18.67
C THR A 198 -2.67 -2.30 20.02
N ARG A 199 -2.78 -3.33 20.86
CA ARG A 199 -2.08 -3.37 22.16
C ARG A 199 -0.56 -3.32 22.01
N GLN A 200 -0.01 -4.11 21.10
CA GLN A 200 1.44 -4.12 20.83
C GLN A 200 1.91 -2.79 20.23
N MET A 201 1.14 -2.22 19.33
CA MET A 201 1.42 -0.93 18.71
C MET A 201 1.45 0.21 19.74
N THR A 202 0.60 0.14 20.76
CA THR A 202 0.55 1.16 21.84
C THR A 202 1.88 1.32 22.58
N THR A 203 2.68 0.27 22.64
CA THR A 203 3.99 0.28 23.33
C THR A 203 5.16 0.04 22.36
N ASP A 204 4.90 0.08 21.06
CA ASP A 204 5.95 0.00 20.06
C ASP A 204 6.88 1.23 20.15
N VAL A 205 8.19 0.98 20.15
CA VAL A 205 9.19 2.05 20.35
C VAL A 205 9.14 3.11 19.26
N CYS A 206 8.89 2.71 18.00
CA CYS A 206 8.76 3.62 16.90
C CYS A 206 7.54 4.55 17.09
N MET A 207 6.40 3.99 17.49
CA MET A 207 5.18 4.73 17.77
C MET A 207 5.34 5.64 19.00
N LEU A 208 6.01 5.17 20.05
CA LEU A 208 6.33 5.99 21.23
C LEU A 208 7.20 7.20 20.86
N TYR A 209 8.16 7.06 19.95
CA TYR A 209 8.95 8.19 19.45
C TYR A 209 8.09 9.12 18.59
N TYR A 210 7.36 8.57 17.63
CA TYR A 210 6.66 9.35 16.62
C TYR A 210 5.55 10.23 17.20
N LEU A 211 4.76 9.70 18.14
CA LEU A 211 3.65 10.41 18.77
C LEU A 211 3.98 10.88 20.21
N ASN A 212 5.26 11.00 20.56
CA ASN A 212 5.74 11.51 21.85
C ASN A 212 5.27 10.73 23.09
N GLY A 213 4.77 9.51 22.92
CA GLY A 213 4.28 8.69 24.03
C GLY A 213 5.31 8.46 25.13
N TYR A 214 6.61 8.44 24.78
CA TYR A 214 7.70 8.33 25.75
C TYR A 214 7.89 9.59 26.60
N LEU A 215 7.31 10.73 26.24
CA LEU A 215 7.34 11.98 27.01
C LEU A 215 6.11 12.13 27.92
N ASN A 216 5.09 11.29 27.77
CA ASN A 216 3.85 11.33 28.52
C ASN A 216 4.09 10.99 30.00
N THR A 217 3.84 11.96 30.91
CA THR A 217 4.12 11.84 32.35
C THR A 217 2.93 12.23 33.22
N ASN A 218 2.97 11.80 34.48
CA ASN A 218 1.95 12.15 35.49
C ASN A 218 1.78 13.68 35.71
N THR A 219 2.83 14.47 35.51
CA THR A 219 2.79 15.93 35.67
C THR A 219 2.42 16.65 34.39
N SER A 220 2.55 16.00 33.23
CA SER A 220 2.22 16.55 31.92
C SER A 220 1.70 15.42 31.03
N PRO A 221 0.43 14.99 31.22
CA PRO A 221 -0.18 14.00 30.34
C PRO A 221 -0.25 14.54 28.90
N ASP A 222 0.29 13.74 27.97
CA ASP A 222 0.29 14.05 26.53
C ASP A 222 -0.85 13.34 25.84
N GLU A 223 -1.70 14.12 25.17
CA GLU A 223 -2.93 13.63 24.51
C GLU A 223 -2.69 13.08 23.10
N ASN A 224 -1.51 13.29 22.52
CA ASN A 224 -1.27 13.02 21.10
C ASN A 224 -1.59 11.55 20.74
N TYR A 225 -0.86 10.60 21.32
CA TYR A 225 -1.15 9.19 21.06
C TYR A 225 -2.57 8.78 21.52
N ALA A 226 -3.04 9.29 22.66
CA ALA A 226 -4.36 8.97 23.19
C ALA A 226 -5.50 9.41 22.25
N ARG A 227 -5.32 10.51 21.53
CA ARG A 227 -6.23 11.00 20.49
C ARG A 227 -6.19 10.10 19.28
N GLU A 228 -5.00 9.83 18.75
CA GLU A 228 -4.85 9.02 17.53
C GLU A 228 -5.31 7.57 17.76
N LEU A 229 -5.07 7.02 18.95
CA LEU A 229 -5.56 5.70 19.32
C LEU A 229 -7.09 5.58 19.18
N GLN A 230 -7.83 6.60 19.57
CA GLN A 230 -9.30 6.63 19.47
C GLN A 230 -9.76 7.07 18.08
N GLU A 231 -9.17 8.12 17.52
CA GLU A 231 -9.63 8.76 16.29
C GLU A 231 -9.19 8.06 15.01
N LEU A 232 -7.91 7.68 14.91
CA LEU A 232 -7.35 7.13 13.67
C LEU A 232 -7.17 5.62 13.72
N PHE A 233 -6.96 5.05 14.92
CA PHE A 233 -6.56 3.64 15.01
C PHE A 233 -7.68 2.69 15.44
N THR A 234 -8.73 3.15 16.14
CA THR A 234 -9.76 2.23 16.65
C THR A 234 -11.21 2.65 16.40
N ILE A 235 -11.67 3.73 17.03
CA ILE A 235 -13.11 4.12 17.06
C ILE A 235 -13.50 4.92 15.82
N GLY A 236 -12.63 5.88 15.41
CA GLY A 236 -12.99 6.89 14.43
C GLY A 236 -13.91 7.98 14.99
N LYS A 237 -14.23 8.97 14.14
CA LYS A 237 -15.21 10.03 14.46
C LYS A 237 -16.43 10.03 13.53
N GLU A 238 -16.62 8.98 12.76
CA GLU A 238 -17.70 8.89 11.77
C GLU A 238 -19.07 8.60 12.41
N ASN A 239 -19.11 8.18 13.67
CA ASN A 239 -20.34 7.76 14.37
C ASN A 239 -20.83 8.82 15.35
N THR A 240 -22.16 8.86 15.61
CA THR A 240 -22.79 9.71 16.61
C THR A 240 -23.74 8.85 17.46
N PRO A 241 -23.66 8.80 18.80
CA PRO A 241 -22.71 9.55 19.65
C PRO A 241 -21.27 9.01 19.55
N ASN A 242 -20.29 9.84 19.95
CA ASN A 242 -18.87 9.52 19.93
C ASN A 242 -18.22 9.91 21.27
N TYR A 243 -16.95 9.48 21.46
CA TYR A 243 -16.15 9.91 22.60
C TYR A 243 -15.94 11.45 22.58
N ILE A 244 -15.64 11.99 23.75
CA ILE A 244 -15.44 13.42 23.97
C ILE A 244 -13.98 13.72 24.36
N GLU A 245 -13.63 15.00 24.42
CA GLU A 245 -12.27 15.46 24.74
C GLU A 245 -11.77 14.97 26.11
N ASP A 246 -12.68 14.84 27.08
CA ASP A 246 -12.30 14.32 28.40
C ASP A 246 -11.95 12.83 28.38
N ASP A 247 -12.47 12.06 27.41
CA ASP A 247 -12.06 10.66 27.18
C ASP A 247 -10.61 10.59 26.65
N VAL A 248 -10.23 11.53 25.79
CA VAL A 248 -8.85 11.64 25.29
C VAL A 248 -7.90 11.96 26.44
N LYS A 249 -8.25 12.94 27.31
CA LYS A 249 -7.47 13.28 28.51
C LYS A 249 -7.38 12.11 29.50
N ALA A 250 -8.47 11.37 29.69
CA ALA A 250 -8.48 10.19 30.55
C ALA A 250 -7.55 9.09 30.00
N ALA A 251 -7.62 8.82 28.71
CA ALA A 251 -6.73 7.86 28.03
C ALA A 251 -5.25 8.34 28.10
N ALA A 252 -4.98 9.63 27.92
CA ALA A 252 -3.63 10.18 28.08
C ALA A 252 -3.05 9.88 29.47
N LYS A 253 -3.85 10.03 30.54
CA LYS A 253 -3.46 9.71 31.91
C LYS A 253 -3.22 8.19 32.11
N VAL A 254 -4.00 7.32 31.48
CA VAL A 254 -3.77 5.87 31.49
C VAL A 254 -2.41 5.53 30.87
N LEU A 255 -2.04 6.20 29.79
CA LEU A 255 -0.85 5.92 29.00
C LEU A 255 0.42 6.59 29.54
N THR A 256 0.35 7.34 30.65
CA THR A 256 1.54 7.89 31.31
C THR A 256 2.44 6.78 31.85
N GLY A 257 3.75 7.05 31.86
CA GLY A 257 4.75 6.13 32.43
C GLY A 257 5.44 5.22 31.43
N TRP A 258 4.96 5.07 30.21
CA TRP A 258 5.69 4.37 29.17
C TRP A 258 6.91 5.17 28.72
N ARG A 259 8.09 4.50 28.70
CA ARG A 259 9.39 5.12 28.43
C ARG A 259 10.19 4.26 27.47
N ILE A 260 11.25 4.84 26.93
CA ILE A 260 12.21 4.18 26.04
C ILE A 260 13.56 4.05 26.74
N ASN A 261 14.02 2.81 26.87
CA ASN A 261 15.37 2.52 27.34
C ASN A 261 16.32 2.56 26.13
N THR A 262 17.20 3.56 26.11
CA THR A 262 18.22 3.75 25.07
C THR A 262 19.58 3.18 25.44
N THR A 263 19.72 2.56 26.62
CA THR A 263 20.99 1.93 27.05
C THR A 263 21.19 0.54 26.46
N THR A 264 20.13 -0.07 25.94
CA THR A 264 20.18 -1.33 25.18
C THR A 264 20.64 -1.08 23.74
N THR A 265 21.26 -2.07 23.12
CA THR A 265 21.74 -1.94 21.73
C THR A 265 20.63 -1.49 20.79
N ILE A 266 19.45 -2.11 20.90
CA ILE A 266 18.22 -1.63 20.25
C ILE A 266 17.33 -1.04 21.34
N PRO A 267 16.84 0.20 21.18
CA PRO A 267 15.92 0.80 22.15
C PRO A 267 14.70 -0.08 22.43
N THR A 268 14.30 -0.16 23.70
CA THR A 268 13.17 -0.97 24.16
C THR A 268 12.21 -0.15 25.00
N ALA A 269 10.91 -0.46 24.92
CA ALA A 269 9.92 0.17 25.78
C ALA A 269 9.96 -0.45 27.19
N TYR A 270 9.74 0.38 28.21
CA TYR A 270 9.55 -0.05 29.59
C TYR A 270 8.57 0.87 30.31
N PHE A 271 8.01 0.40 31.41
CA PHE A 271 7.09 1.18 32.23
C PHE A 271 7.80 1.72 33.47
N ASP A 272 7.75 3.04 33.66
CA ASP A 272 8.25 3.76 34.84
C ASP A 272 7.06 4.20 35.71
N SER A 273 6.80 3.49 36.78
CA SER A 273 5.70 3.77 37.70
C SER A 273 5.80 5.14 38.38
N THR A 274 6.99 5.72 38.48
CA THR A 274 7.20 7.07 39.07
C THR A 274 6.66 8.18 38.16
N LYS A 275 6.48 7.89 36.89
CA LYS A 275 5.92 8.79 35.86
C LYS A 275 4.46 8.49 35.55
N HIS A 276 3.86 7.49 36.21
CA HIS A 276 2.47 7.13 35.99
C HIS A 276 1.52 7.99 36.82
N HIS A 277 0.35 8.32 36.26
CA HIS A 277 -0.62 9.22 36.88
C HIS A 277 -1.43 8.51 37.98
N ALA A 278 -1.31 8.99 39.21
CA ALA A 278 -1.84 8.33 40.43
C ALA A 278 -3.30 8.71 40.74
N SER A 279 -4.18 8.74 39.74
CA SER A 279 -5.62 8.92 39.96
C SER A 279 -6.44 7.90 39.17
N ASN A 280 -7.67 7.66 39.60
CA ASN A 280 -8.65 6.97 38.78
C ASN A 280 -8.93 7.80 37.50
N LYS A 281 -9.14 7.10 36.37
CA LYS A 281 -9.36 7.74 35.08
C LYS A 281 -10.83 7.50 34.69
N GLN A 282 -11.63 8.56 34.76
CA GLN A 282 -13.06 8.55 34.46
C GLN A 282 -13.28 8.79 32.97
N PHE A 283 -14.07 7.95 32.34
CA PHE A 283 -14.53 8.07 30.95
C PHE A 283 -16.01 8.47 30.91
N SER A 284 -16.44 8.99 29.76
CA SER A 284 -17.79 9.50 29.53
C SER A 284 -18.85 8.40 29.40
N SER A 285 -20.10 8.83 29.25
CA SER A 285 -21.23 7.93 28.96
C SER A 285 -21.07 7.16 27.66
N PHE A 286 -20.28 7.65 26.70
CA PHE A 286 -19.94 6.89 25.51
C PHE A 286 -19.27 5.55 25.88
N TYR A 287 -18.39 5.53 26.87
CA TYR A 287 -17.78 4.33 27.41
C TYR A 287 -18.53 3.75 28.63
N GLY A 288 -19.83 4.09 28.78
CA GLY A 288 -20.65 3.60 29.89
C GLY A 288 -20.25 4.16 31.25
N ASN A 289 -19.65 5.35 31.30
CA ASN A 289 -19.07 5.97 32.50
C ASN A 289 -18.01 5.08 33.18
N ALA A 290 -17.24 4.32 32.38
CA ALA A 290 -16.21 3.44 32.88
C ALA A 290 -15.15 4.20 33.70
N VAL A 291 -14.65 3.58 34.74
CA VAL A 291 -13.53 4.07 35.52
C VAL A 291 -12.38 3.07 35.42
N ILE A 292 -11.23 3.51 34.97
CA ILE A 292 -10.00 2.72 35.07
C ILE A 292 -9.33 3.11 36.40
N PRO A 293 -9.35 2.21 37.41
CA PRO A 293 -8.79 2.51 38.72
C PRO A 293 -7.25 2.55 38.65
N TYR A 294 -6.67 3.46 39.44
CA TYR A 294 -5.22 3.56 39.59
C TYR A 294 -4.61 2.27 40.11
N GLN A 295 -3.55 1.82 39.46
CA GLN A 295 -2.74 0.69 39.85
C GLN A 295 -1.32 1.17 40.24
N SER A 296 -0.87 0.81 41.43
CA SER A 296 0.41 1.23 41.94
C SER A 296 1.59 0.37 41.44
N GLY A 297 2.79 0.96 41.41
CA GLY A 297 4.02 0.28 41.02
C GLY A 297 3.96 -0.25 39.58
N ALA A 298 4.56 -1.40 39.34
CA ALA A 298 4.61 -2.02 38.01
C ALA A 298 3.21 -2.40 37.46
N ASN A 299 2.20 -2.58 38.32
CA ASN A 299 0.85 -2.89 37.88
C ASN A 299 0.18 -1.74 37.13
N GLY A 300 0.70 -0.50 37.24
CA GLY A 300 0.23 0.62 36.42
C GLY A 300 0.30 0.34 34.91
N ALA A 301 1.22 -0.50 34.46
CA ALA A 301 1.31 -0.92 33.06
C ALA A 301 0.05 -1.68 32.59
N LEU A 302 -0.63 -2.39 33.48
CA LEU A 302 -1.85 -3.16 33.18
C LEU A 302 -3.06 -2.27 32.87
N GLU A 303 -3.03 -1.00 33.29
CA GLU A 303 -4.09 -0.05 32.94
C GLU A 303 -4.17 0.16 31.41
N THR A 304 -3.07 0.00 30.69
CA THR A 304 -3.05 0.02 29.22
C THR A 304 -3.92 -1.12 28.64
N ASP A 305 -3.86 -2.32 29.22
CA ASP A 305 -4.67 -3.46 28.78
C ASP A 305 -6.16 -3.18 29.03
N VAL A 306 -6.49 -2.61 30.19
CA VAL A 306 -7.88 -2.21 30.52
C VAL A 306 -8.39 -1.12 29.57
N LEU A 307 -7.54 -0.16 29.17
CA LEU A 307 -7.92 0.85 28.18
C LEU A 307 -8.23 0.20 26.83
N ILE A 308 -7.37 -0.69 26.34
CA ILE A 308 -7.62 -1.40 25.08
C ILE A 308 -8.90 -2.24 25.16
N ASP A 309 -9.12 -2.95 26.27
CA ASP A 309 -10.35 -3.72 26.48
C ASP A 309 -11.60 -2.83 26.44
N MET A 310 -11.54 -1.65 27.08
CA MET A 310 -12.62 -0.68 27.07
C MET A 310 -12.89 -0.13 25.65
N LEU A 311 -11.86 0.24 24.88
CA LEU A 311 -12.03 0.67 23.50
C LEU A 311 -12.69 -0.41 22.65
N PHE A 312 -12.22 -1.66 22.77
CA PHE A 312 -12.76 -2.79 22.04
C PHE A 312 -14.12 -3.30 22.56
N SER A 313 -14.59 -2.80 23.72
CA SER A 313 -15.99 -3.00 24.14
C SER A 313 -16.97 -2.25 23.24
N LYS A 314 -16.51 -1.21 22.52
CA LYS A 314 -17.24 -0.52 21.46
C LYS A 314 -17.16 -1.31 20.14
N GLN A 315 -17.67 -2.53 20.21
CA GLN A 315 -17.45 -3.54 19.17
C GLN A 315 -17.89 -3.08 17.79
N GLN A 316 -19.08 -2.48 17.67
CA GLN A 316 -19.63 -2.08 16.37
C GLN A 316 -18.85 -0.90 15.77
N GLU A 317 -18.46 0.06 16.61
CA GLU A 317 -17.70 1.23 16.19
C GLU A 317 -16.33 0.82 15.65
N VAL A 318 -15.57 0.04 16.43
CA VAL A 318 -14.23 -0.43 16.03
C VAL A 318 -14.31 -1.32 14.79
N ALA A 319 -15.22 -2.29 14.77
CA ALA A 319 -15.32 -3.24 13.66
C ALA A 319 -15.72 -2.54 12.35
N LYS A 320 -16.73 -1.67 12.38
CA LYS A 320 -17.17 -0.92 11.20
C LYS A 320 -16.09 0.03 10.71
N PHE A 321 -15.39 0.71 11.61
CA PHE A 321 -14.31 1.61 11.24
C PHE A 321 -13.20 0.89 10.44
N ILE A 322 -12.74 -0.25 10.92
CA ILE A 322 -11.73 -1.06 10.22
C ILE A 322 -12.29 -1.65 8.92
N CYS A 323 -13.51 -2.19 8.93
CA CYS A 323 -14.13 -2.74 7.72
C CYS A 323 -14.32 -1.68 6.62
N ARG A 324 -14.68 -0.42 6.97
CA ARG A 324 -14.75 0.68 6.01
C ARG A 324 -13.39 1.02 5.43
N LYS A 325 -12.31 1.05 6.24
CA LYS A 325 -10.94 1.26 5.75
C LYS A 325 -10.49 0.14 4.81
N LEU A 326 -10.75 -1.13 5.14
CA LEU A 326 -10.47 -2.28 4.28
C LEU A 326 -11.26 -2.19 2.97
N TYR A 327 -12.54 -1.84 3.04
CA TYR A 327 -13.39 -1.67 1.87
C TYR A 327 -12.83 -0.60 0.92
N ARG A 328 -12.49 0.59 1.45
CA ARG A 328 -11.88 1.68 0.65
C ARG A 328 -10.54 1.31 0.04
N PHE A 329 -9.77 0.51 0.71
CA PHE A 329 -8.46 0.08 0.21
C PHE A 329 -8.56 -1.00 -0.88
N PHE A 330 -9.49 -1.95 -0.73
CA PHE A 330 -9.55 -3.12 -1.61
C PHE A 330 -10.69 -3.10 -2.64
N ILE A 331 -11.78 -2.38 -2.41
CA ILE A 331 -13.00 -2.47 -3.24
C ILE A 331 -13.30 -1.14 -3.92
N TYR A 332 -13.81 -0.17 -3.16
CA TYR A 332 -14.24 1.11 -3.68
C TYR A 332 -14.26 2.18 -2.58
N TYR A 333 -14.04 3.43 -2.96
CA TYR A 333 -13.91 4.53 -1.98
C TYR A 333 -15.25 5.04 -1.45
N THR A 334 -16.35 4.89 -2.20
CA THR A 334 -17.68 5.33 -1.79
C THR A 334 -18.39 4.20 -1.04
N ILE A 335 -18.87 4.51 0.17
CA ILE A 335 -19.69 3.61 1.00
C ILE A 335 -21.05 4.27 1.14
N ASP A 336 -22.03 3.84 0.34
CA ASP A 336 -23.42 4.27 0.45
C ASP A 336 -24.18 3.44 1.52
N SER A 337 -25.45 3.78 1.75
CA SER A 337 -26.28 3.07 2.74
C SER A 337 -26.48 1.58 2.41
N THR A 338 -26.44 1.21 1.13
CA THR A 338 -26.58 -0.18 0.69
C THR A 338 -25.31 -0.96 1.02
N VAL A 339 -24.15 -0.41 0.71
CA VAL A 339 -22.84 -0.99 1.05
C VAL A 339 -22.67 -1.07 2.57
N GLU A 340 -23.06 0.00 3.29
CA GLU A 340 -23.00 -0.01 4.77
C GLU A 340 -23.83 -1.15 5.37
N THR A 341 -25.06 -1.38 4.84
CA THR A 341 -25.98 -2.38 5.36
C THR A 341 -25.61 -3.80 4.92
N ASN A 342 -25.30 -4.00 3.64
CA ASN A 342 -25.17 -5.33 3.05
C ASN A 342 -23.73 -5.86 3.06
N VAL A 343 -22.74 -4.99 3.28
CA VAL A 343 -21.32 -5.37 3.24
C VAL A 343 -20.64 -5.01 4.55
N ILE A 344 -20.61 -3.74 4.96
CA ILE A 344 -19.82 -3.28 6.10
C ILE A 344 -20.35 -3.87 7.41
N ALA A 345 -21.66 -3.77 7.66
CA ALA A 345 -22.24 -4.27 8.91
C ALA A 345 -22.10 -5.79 9.08
N PRO A 346 -22.33 -6.64 8.05
CA PRO A 346 -22.05 -8.07 8.14
C PRO A 346 -20.57 -8.40 8.33
N LEU A 347 -19.64 -7.70 7.64
CA LEU A 347 -18.19 -7.88 7.83
C LEU A 347 -17.78 -7.52 9.27
N ALA A 348 -18.33 -6.43 9.82
CA ALA A 348 -18.08 -6.03 11.20
C ALA A 348 -18.56 -7.12 12.19
N GLN A 349 -19.71 -7.74 11.93
CA GLN A 349 -20.18 -8.84 12.77
C GLN A 349 -19.28 -10.08 12.68
N ILE A 350 -18.76 -10.40 11.48
CA ILE A 350 -17.77 -11.47 11.29
C ILE A 350 -16.51 -11.16 12.09
N PHE A 351 -16.03 -9.91 12.06
CA PHE A 351 -14.85 -9.48 12.81
C PHE A 351 -14.99 -9.66 14.31
N ILE A 352 -16.14 -9.23 14.85
CA ILE A 352 -16.48 -9.39 16.25
C ILE A 352 -16.59 -10.88 16.65
N ASN A 353 -17.32 -11.67 15.86
CA ASN A 353 -17.54 -13.09 16.12
C ASN A 353 -16.26 -13.94 16.06
N ASN A 354 -15.25 -13.49 15.30
CA ASN A 354 -13.94 -14.12 15.22
C ASN A 354 -12.90 -13.44 16.14
N ASN A 355 -13.36 -12.78 17.21
CA ASN A 355 -12.51 -12.19 18.24
C ASN A 355 -11.38 -11.32 17.64
N TRP A 356 -11.72 -10.46 16.67
CA TRP A 356 -10.83 -9.51 16.02
C TRP A 356 -9.75 -10.13 15.12
N ASP A 357 -9.92 -11.37 14.66
CA ASP A 357 -9.09 -11.95 13.61
C ASP A 357 -9.48 -11.36 12.24
N ILE A 358 -8.50 -10.79 11.52
CA ILE A 358 -8.75 -10.10 10.26
C ILE A 358 -8.97 -11.06 9.08
N VAL A 359 -8.42 -12.28 9.12
CA VAL A 359 -8.45 -13.24 8.00
C VAL A 359 -9.87 -13.64 7.61
N PRO A 360 -10.79 -13.98 8.55
CA PRO A 360 -12.18 -14.28 8.20
C PRO A 360 -12.90 -13.13 7.48
N VAL A 361 -12.61 -11.87 7.88
CA VAL A 361 -13.17 -10.66 7.25
C VAL A 361 -12.72 -10.55 5.81
N LEU A 362 -11.40 -10.61 5.57
CA LEU A 362 -10.80 -10.50 4.25
C LEU A 362 -11.25 -11.64 3.33
N LYS A 363 -11.24 -12.89 3.81
CA LYS A 363 -11.69 -14.04 3.02
C LYS A 363 -13.16 -13.93 2.63
N THR A 364 -14.03 -13.51 3.55
CA THR A 364 -15.44 -13.28 3.23
C THR A 364 -15.61 -12.21 2.16
N LEU A 365 -14.91 -11.08 2.31
CA LEU A 365 -14.96 -9.99 1.34
C LEU A 365 -14.50 -10.44 -0.05
N PHE A 366 -13.32 -11.06 -0.16
CA PHE A 366 -12.74 -11.44 -1.45
C PHE A 366 -13.39 -12.65 -2.13
N LYS A 367 -14.13 -13.47 -1.39
CA LYS A 367 -14.92 -14.57 -1.95
C LYS A 367 -16.34 -14.15 -2.36
N SER A 368 -16.73 -12.91 -2.11
CA SER A 368 -18.12 -12.45 -2.26
C SER A 368 -18.47 -12.07 -3.71
N GLU A 369 -19.75 -12.17 -4.03
CA GLU A 369 -20.33 -11.64 -5.27
C GLU A 369 -20.02 -10.13 -5.42
N HIS A 370 -20.06 -9.38 -4.29
CA HIS A 370 -19.77 -7.95 -4.28
C HIS A 370 -18.37 -7.60 -4.75
N PHE A 371 -17.36 -8.43 -4.41
CA PHE A 371 -15.99 -8.22 -4.85
C PHE A 371 -15.83 -8.35 -6.38
N PHE A 372 -16.56 -9.30 -6.98
CA PHE A 372 -16.48 -9.59 -8.41
C PHE A 372 -17.49 -8.83 -9.28
N GLU A 373 -18.31 -7.94 -8.70
CA GLU A 373 -19.20 -7.09 -9.47
C GLU A 373 -18.43 -6.22 -10.47
N LEU A 374 -19.10 -5.90 -11.58
CA LEU A 374 -18.49 -5.06 -12.63
C LEU A 374 -18.03 -3.70 -12.09
N ASN A 375 -18.79 -3.10 -11.18
CA ASN A 375 -18.49 -1.80 -10.59
C ASN A 375 -17.26 -1.79 -9.69
N SER A 376 -16.82 -2.96 -9.23
CA SER A 376 -15.60 -3.12 -8.41
C SER A 376 -14.34 -3.27 -9.26
N LYS A 377 -14.47 -3.45 -10.60
CA LYS A 377 -13.34 -3.66 -11.50
C LYS A 377 -12.87 -2.34 -12.10
N GLY A 378 -11.57 -2.08 -12.05
CA GLY A 378 -10.94 -0.88 -12.63
C GLY A 378 -11.44 0.45 -12.05
N CYS A 379 -11.98 0.46 -10.85
CA CYS A 379 -12.59 1.64 -10.24
C CYS A 379 -11.64 2.39 -9.28
N ILE A 380 -10.42 1.89 -9.07
CA ILE A 380 -9.41 2.53 -8.23
C ILE A 380 -8.17 2.84 -9.07
N ILE A 381 -7.64 4.05 -8.94
CA ILE A 381 -6.33 4.40 -9.50
C ILE A 381 -5.24 3.68 -8.70
N LYS A 382 -4.34 3.00 -9.39
CA LYS A 382 -3.17 2.35 -8.77
C LYS A 382 -2.39 3.36 -7.93
N SER A 383 -2.08 3.01 -6.68
CA SER A 383 -1.10 3.78 -5.92
C SER A 383 0.25 3.81 -6.65
N PRO A 384 1.15 4.75 -6.34
CA PRO A 384 2.50 4.73 -6.93
C PRO A 384 3.24 3.41 -6.73
N ILE A 385 3.11 2.79 -5.57
CA ILE A 385 3.72 1.48 -5.30
C ILE A 385 3.04 0.37 -6.10
N ASP A 386 1.71 0.35 -6.21
CA ASP A 386 1.00 -0.60 -7.07
C ASP A 386 1.44 -0.47 -8.54
N PHE A 387 1.66 0.76 -9.00
CA PHE A 387 2.11 1.03 -10.36
C PHE A 387 3.53 0.53 -10.61
N LEU A 388 4.48 0.88 -9.73
CA LEU A 388 5.90 0.56 -9.90
C LEU A 388 6.17 -0.94 -9.72
N VAL A 389 5.72 -1.50 -8.60
CA VAL A 389 5.84 -2.95 -8.31
C VAL A 389 5.07 -3.75 -9.35
N GLY A 390 3.92 -3.23 -9.79
CA GLY A 390 3.11 -3.83 -10.84
C GLY A 390 3.86 -4.00 -12.16
N ILE A 391 4.63 -3.02 -12.60
CA ILE A 391 5.46 -3.13 -13.81
C ILE A 391 6.50 -4.24 -13.66
N PHE A 392 7.21 -4.30 -12.52
CA PHE A 392 8.20 -5.35 -12.27
C PHE A 392 7.57 -6.75 -12.30
N ASN A 393 6.42 -6.92 -11.66
CA ASN A 393 5.77 -8.22 -11.52
C ASN A 393 5.05 -8.67 -12.79
N THR A 394 4.28 -7.78 -13.44
CA THR A 394 3.51 -8.13 -14.65
C THR A 394 4.45 -8.51 -15.79
N PHE A 395 5.50 -7.72 -16.00
CA PHE A 395 6.46 -7.96 -17.08
C PHE A 395 7.64 -8.87 -16.67
N LYS A 396 7.65 -9.37 -15.42
CA LYS A 396 8.75 -10.20 -14.87
C LYS A 396 10.11 -9.56 -15.11
N VAL A 397 10.26 -8.29 -14.73
CA VAL A 397 11.52 -7.55 -14.91
C VAL A 397 12.62 -8.25 -14.12
N ASP A 398 13.66 -8.69 -14.82
CA ASP A 398 14.78 -9.41 -14.21
C ASP A 398 15.73 -8.45 -13.49
N VAL A 399 16.08 -8.81 -12.25
CA VAL A 399 17.19 -8.24 -11.49
C VAL A 399 18.23 -9.34 -11.35
N PRO A 400 19.30 -9.34 -12.14
CA PRO A 400 20.22 -10.47 -12.26
C PRO A 400 20.76 -10.95 -10.92
N ALA A 401 20.63 -12.25 -10.65
CA ALA A 401 21.09 -12.86 -9.41
C ALA A 401 22.61 -12.69 -9.18
N THR A 402 23.37 -12.58 -10.27
CA THR A 402 24.84 -12.40 -10.27
C THR A 402 25.30 -11.03 -9.83
N MET A 403 24.41 -10.04 -9.74
CA MET A 403 24.74 -8.69 -9.23
C MET A 403 25.09 -8.75 -7.74
N THR A 404 26.01 -7.88 -7.33
CA THR A 404 26.31 -7.67 -5.90
C THR A 404 25.10 -7.11 -5.17
N ASP A 405 25.00 -7.34 -3.84
CA ASP A 405 23.91 -6.81 -3.03
C ASP A 405 23.84 -5.29 -3.10
N TYR A 406 25.01 -4.61 -3.12
CA TYR A 406 25.10 -3.17 -3.33
C TYR A 406 24.42 -2.73 -4.65
N ASN A 407 24.72 -3.38 -5.76
CA ASN A 407 24.11 -3.01 -7.05
C ASN A 407 22.61 -3.32 -7.10
N LYS A 408 22.16 -4.43 -6.49
CA LYS A 408 20.73 -4.74 -6.34
C LYS A 408 20.01 -3.68 -5.50
N SER A 409 20.62 -3.23 -4.40
CA SER A 409 20.03 -2.20 -3.55
C SER A 409 19.86 -0.87 -4.28
N LEU A 410 20.78 -0.51 -5.16
CA LEU A 410 20.67 0.68 -6.01
C LEU A 410 19.46 0.61 -6.95
N ILE A 411 19.15 -0.59 -7.50
CA ILE A 411 17.98 -0.79 -8.34
C ILE A 411 16.69 -0.56 -7.53
N TYR A 412 16.53 -1.24 -6.39
CA TYR A 412 15.34 -1.10 -5.56
C TYR A 412 15.21 0.32 -4.99
N ASN A 413 16.33 0.96 -4.64
CA ASN A 413 16.32 2.35 -4.19
C ASN A 413 15.94 3.32 -5.31
N TYR A 414 16.33 3.08 -6.57
CA TYR A 414 15.89 3.88 -7.71
C TYR A 414 14.35 3.80 -7.85
N VAL A 415 13.79 2.60 -7.82
CA VAL A 415 12.33 2.38 -7.91
C VAL A 415 11.60 3.04 -6.73
N ARG A 416 12.13 2.88 -5.50
CA ARG A 416 11.61 3.56 -4.31
C ARG A 416 11.62 5.08 -4.47
N SER A 417 12.74 5.64 -4.92
CA SER A 417 12.86 7.08 -5.13
C SER A 417 11.90 7.59 -6.19
N TYR A 418 11.60 6.76 -7.19
CA TYR A 418 10.57 7.07 -8.17
C TYR A 418 9.17 7.08 -7.55
N GLY A 419 8.90 6.18 -6.61
CA GLY A 419 7.67 6.17 -5.80
C GLY A 419 7.48 7.50 -5.05
N SER A 420 8.54 7.98 -4.38
CA SER A 420 8.55 9.30 -3.75
C SER A 420 8.27 10.42 -4.76
N LEU A 421 8.89 10.37 -5.94
CA LEU A 421 8.72 11.35 -7.02
C LEU A 421 7.27 11.43 -7.55
N ILE A 422 6.51 10.35 -7.45
CA ILE A 422 5.10 10.26 -7.84
C ILE A 422 4.14 10.17 -6.63
N ALA A 423 4.59 10.71 -5.48
CA ALA A 423 3.82 11.01 -4.27
C ALA A 423 3.57 9.86 -3.28
N GLN A 424 4.40 8.79 -3.30
CA GLN A 424 4.34 7.76 -2.26
C GLN A 424 5.76 7.29 -1.85
N ASP A 425 6.34 7.93 -0.82
CA ASP A 425 7.59 7.45 -0.22
C ASP A 425 7.27 6.44 0.89
N ILE A 426 7.49 5.14 0.63
CA ILE A 426 7.27 4.09 1.65
C ILE A 426 8.18 4.34 2.85
N GLY A 427 7.61 4.17 4.04
CA GLY A 427 8.31 4.45 5.29
C GLY A 427 8.27 5.92 5.74
N ASP A 428 7.76 6.85 4.90
CA ASP A 428 7.55 8.25 5.25
C ASP A 428 6.19 8.75 4.71
N PRO A 429 5.06 8.29 5.25
CA PRO A 429 3.76 8.89 4.93
C PRO A 429 3.75 10.36 5.39
N PRO A 430 2.97 11.24 4.71
CA PRO A 430 3.08 12.70 4.93
C PRO A 430 2.55 13.18 6.30
N ASN A 431 1.80 12.34 7.02
CA ASN A 431 1.30 12.64 8.37
C ASN A 431 0.79 11.36 9.08
N VAL A 432 0.34 11.51 10.32
CA VAL A 432 -0.17 10.40 11.15
C VAL A 432 -1.41 9.71 10.59
N SER A 433 -2.20 10.38 9.73
CA SER A 433 -3.35 9.78 9.05
C SER A 433 -2.95 8.92 7.84
N GLY A 434 -1.68 8.92 7.46
CA GLY A 434 -1.16 8.22 6.28
C GLY A 434 -1.19 9.07 5.00
N TRP A 435 -1.21 8.40 3.85
CA TRP A 435 -1.33 9.09 2.56
C TRP A 435 -2.76 9.55 2.32
N PRO A 436 -2.99 10.85 1.96
CA PRO A 436 -4.33 11.42 1.74
C PRO A 436 -5.21 10.60 0.80
N SER A 437 -4.63 10.01 -0.23
CA SER A 437 -5.33 9.17 -1.21
C SER A 437 -6.00 7.92 -0.64
N TYR A 438 -5.74 7.56 0.61
CA TYR A 438 -6.41 6.47 1.29
C TYR A 438 -7.51 6.90 2.26
N TYR A 439 -7.65 8.20 2.55
CA TYR A 439 -8.64 8.66 3.53
C TYR A 439 -9.32 9.99 3.19
N GLN A 440 -8.70 10.85 2.35
CA GLN A 440 -9.20 12.22 2.16
C GLN A 440 -10.43 12.25 1.25
N VAL A 441 -11.57 12.65 1.82
CA VAL A 441 -12.84 12.85 1.09
C VAL A 441 -12.81 14.21 0.37
N PRO A 442 -13.41 14.30 -0.82
CA PRO A 442 -14.05 13.25 -1.63
C PRO A 442 -13.12 12.57 -2.62
N GLU A 443 -11.88 13.00 -2.76
CA GLU A 443 -11.00 12.65 -3.88
C GLU A 443 -10.39 11.24 -3.73
N PHE A 444 -10.07 10.79 -2.52
CA PHE A 444 -9.45 9.47 -2.26
C PHE A 444 -8.33 9.15 -3.27
N HIS A 445 -8.40 7.98 -3.93
CA HIS A 445 -7.41 7.49 -4.88
C HIS A 445 -7.15 8.43 -6.08
N GLU A 446 -8.04 9.37 -6.38
CA GLU A 446 -7.84 10.36 -7.45
C GLU A 446 -6.63 11.26 -7.17
N LEU A 447 -6.28 11.49 -5.89
CA LEU A 447 -5.11 12.27 -5.49
C LEU A 447 -3.77 11.67 -5.97
N TRP A 448 -3.74 10.38 -6.36
CA TRP A 448 -2.53 9.76 -6.92
C TRP A 448 -2.15 10.32 -8.30
N ILE A 449 -3.10 10.89 -9.03
CA ILE A 449 -2.89 11.41 -10.39
C ILE A 449 -3.22 12.90 -10.45
N ASN A 450 -2.25 13.69 -10.93
CA ASN A 450 -2.40 15.10 -11.23
C ASN A 450 -1.47 15.48 -12.40
N SER A 451 -1.44 16.77 -12.77
CA SER A 451 -0.61 17.29 -13.88
C SER A 451 0.89 17.03 -13.71
N ASN A 452 1.37 16.77 -12.49
CA ASN A 452 2.77 16.45 -12.21
C ASN A 452 3.05 14.95 -12.17
N THR A 453 2.17 14.15 -11.54
CA THR A 453 2.44 12.71 -11.33
C THR A 453 2.10 11.85 -12.54
N LEU A 454 1.04 12.17 -13.31
CA LEU A 454 0.67 11.38 -14.49
C LEU A 454 1.76 11.36 -15.57
N PRO A 455 2.34 12.49 -16.00
CA PRO A 455 3.44 12.46 -16.96
C PRO A 455 4.65 11.65 -16.49
N LYS A 456 4.98 11.72 -15.19
CA LYS A 456 6.07 10.93 -14.61
C LYS A 456 5.80 9.43 -14.65
N ARG A 457 4.56 9.00 -14.38
CA ARG A 457 4.16 7.59 -14.54
C ARG A 457 4.36 7.13 -15.98
N MET A 458 3.93 7.93 -16.96
CA MET A 458 4.11 7.62 -18.38
C MET A 458 5.60 7.55 -18.76
N VAL A 459 6.42 8.51 -18.30
CA VAL A 459 7.88 8.50 -18.52
C VAL A 459 8.51 7.22 -17.94
N PHE A 460 8.08 6.76 -16.76
CA PHE A 460 8.62 5.53 -16.18
C PHE A 460 8.28 4.29 -17.02
N SER A 461 7.03 4.10 -17.42
CA SER A 461 6.65 2.96 -18.27
C SER A 461 7.34 3.00 -19.64
N ASP A 462 7.43 4.18 -20.26
CA ASP A 462 8.13 4.37 -21.54
C ASP A 462 9.63 4.05 -21.41
N MET A 463 10.26 4.52 -20.34
CA MET A 463 11.66 4.23 -20.05
C MET A 463 11.87 2.72 -19.88
N MET A 464 11.04 2.05 -19.10
CA MET A 464 11.16 0.61 -18.87
C MET A 464 11.01 -0.23 -20.13
N LEU A 465 10.19 0.21 -21.09
CA LEU A 465 9.99 -0.45 -22.39
C LEU A 465 11.11 -0.16 -23.39
N ASN A 466 11.70 1.04 -23.37
CA ASN A 466 12.70 1.47 -24.35
C ASN A 466 14.15 1.25 -23.87
N SER A 467 14.64 2.20 -23.08
CA SER A 467 16.05 2.26 -22.67
C SER A 467 16.35 1.53 -21.39
N GLY A 468 15.34 1.38 -20.51
CA GLY A 468 15.57 1.00 -19.13
C GLY A 468 16.28 2.09 -18.34
N PHE A 469 16.68 1.74 -17.11
CA PHE A 469 17.57 2.57 -16.30
C PHE A 469 18.79 1.77 -15.86
N THR A 470 19.89 2.47 -15.64
CA THR A 470 21.13 1.86 -15.16
C THR A 470 21.39 2.27 -13.72
N ALA A 471 21.59 1.29 -12.85
CA ALA A 471 21.98 1.50 -11.46
C ALA A 471 23.28 0.74 -11.17
N GLY A 472 24.26 1.40 -10.57
CA GLY A 472 25.53 0.79 -10.18
C GLY A 472 26.41 0.39 -11.35
N SER A 473 26.77 -0.89 -11.46
CA SER A 473 27.83 -1.44 -12.33
C SER A 473 27.55 -1.45 -13.84
N GLY A 474 26.69 -0.59 -14.34
CA GLY A 474 26.42 -0.49 -15.79
C GLY A 474 25.39 -1.48 -16.32
N THR A 475 24.75 -2.30 -15.47
CA THR A 475 23.65 -3.18 -15.88
C THR A 475 22.38 -2.37 -16.08
N THR A 476 21.79 -2.46 -17.27
CA THR A 476 20.52 -1.80 -17.59
C THR A 476 19.35 -2.71 -17.21
N ILE A 477 18.46 -2.20 -16.39
CA ILE A 477 17.20 -2.84 -15.97
C ILE A 477 16.08 -2.32 -16.86
N LYS A 478 15.41 -3.22 -17.57
CA LYS A 478 14.32 -2.90 -18.50
C LYS A 478 13.39 -4.10 -18.69
N ILE A 479 12.23 -3.86 -19.29
CA ILE A 479 11.31 -4.92 -19.71
C ILE A 479 11.89 -5.67 -20.91
N ASP A 480 12.08 -6.98 -20.77
CA ASP A 480 12.30 -7.87 -21.91
C ASP A 480 10.94 -8.33 -22.46
N TYR A 481 10.33 -7.45 -23.27
CA TYR A 481 8.99 -7.69 -23.79
C TYR A 481 8.93 -8.79 -24.84
N LEU A 482 10.04 -9.16 -25.47
CA LEU A 482 10.09 -10.32 -26.36
C LEU A 482 9.92 -11.61 -25.53
N ASN A 483 10.74 -11.76 -24.49
CA ASN A 483 10.64 -12.90 -23.58
C ASN A 483 9.27 -12.92 -22.83
N PHE A 484 8.74 -11.76 -22.48
CA PHE A 484 7.40 -11.67 -21.89
C PHE A 484 6.31 -12.20 -22.82
N VAL A 485 6.32 -11.82 -24.11
CA VAL A 485 5.31 -12.26 -25.09
C VAL A 485 5.48 -13.73 -25.47
N LEU A 486 6.71 -14.27 -25.44
CA LEU A 486 6.96 -15.72 -25.66
C LEU A 486 6.24 -16.62 -24.64
N GLN A 487 5.87 -16.09 -23.47
CA GLN A 487 5.16 -16.83 -22.42
C GLN A 487 3.63 -16.71 -22.53
N ILE A 488 3.13 -15.92 -23.50
CA ILE A 488 1.69 -15.73 -23.72
C ILE A 488 1.17 -16.81 -24.66
N PRO A 489 0.11 -17.54 -24.28
CA PRO A 489 -0.50 -18.53 -25.17
C PRO A 489 -1.03 -17.87 -26.46
N ASN A 490 -0.87 -18.57 -27.59
CA ASN A 490 -1.37 -18.12 -28.89
C ASN A 490 -0.90 -16.72 -29.30
N ALA A 491 0.33 -16.33 -28.92
CA ALA A 491 0.90 -15.03 -29.28
C ALA A 491 1.12 -14.83 -30.80
N ASP A 492 1.02 -15.90 -31.59
CA ASP A 492 1.03 -15.89 -33.06
C ASP A 492 -0.29 -15.39 -33.66
N ASP A 493 -1.40 -15.49 -32.94
CA ASP A 493 -2.66 -14.86 -33.33
C ASP A 493 -2.73 -13.41 -32.81
N PRO A 494 -2.71 -12.38 -33.69
CA PRO A 494 -2.66 -10.99 -33.26
C PRO A 494 -3.96 -10.51 -32.59
N VAL A 495 -5.11 -11.19 -32.81
CA VAL A 495 -6.38 -10.86 -32.13
C VAL A 495 -6.30 -11.35 -30.69
N LEU A 496 -5.93 -12.62 -30.49
CA LEU A 496 -5.81 -13.22 -29.16
C LEU A 496 -4.72 -12.53 -28.34
N LEU A 497 -3.59 -12.19 -28.96
CA LEU A 497 -2.50 -11.47 -28.28
C LEU A 497 -2.96 -10.09 -27.78
N VAL A 498 -3.65 -9.31 -28.61
CA VAL A 498 -4.15 -7.98 -28.20
C VAL A 498 -5.20 -8.12 -27.09
N ASP A 499 -6.12 -9.09 -27.22
CA ASP A 499 -7.14 -9.35 -26.20
C ASP A 499 -6.51 -9.73 -24.87
N TYR A 500 -5.54 -10.64 -24.86
CA TYR A 500 -4.80 -11.05 -23.66
C TYR A 500 -4.07 -9.88 -23.01
N LEU A 501 -3.31 -9.09 -23.80
CA LEU A 501 -2.57 -7.95 -23.29
C LEU A 501 -3.50 -6.86 -22.74
N CYS A 502 -4.63 -6.60 -23.40
CA CYS A 502 -5.63 -5.68 -22.87
C CYS A 502 -6.18 -6.15 -21.51
N ASN A 503 -6.53 -7.43 -21.38
CA ASN A 503 -7.03 -7.99 -20.12
C ASN A 503 -5.96 -7.93 -19.02
N LEU A 504 -4.71 -8.30 -19.34
CA LEU A 504 -3.63 -8.36 -18.37
C LEU A 504 -3.17 -6.96 -17.90
N LEU A 505 -3.12 -5.98 -18.79
CA LEU A 505 -2.53 -4.67 -18.52
C LEU A 505 -3.55 -3.61 -18.08
N LEU A 506 -4.78 -3.66 -18.63
CA LEU A 506 -5.77 -2.62 -18.40
C LEU A 506 -6.73 -2.99 -17.26
N GLY A 507 -7.12 -2.00 -16.44
CA GLY A 507 -8.07 -2.19 -15.33
C GLY A 507 -9.49 -2.44 -15.78
N ILE A 508 -9.86 -1.92 -16.94
CA ILE A 508 -11.17 -2.07 -17.57
C ILE A 508 -11.05 -2.44 -19.04
N SER A 509 -12.10 -3.03 -19.59
CA SER A 509 -12.15 -3.38 -21.00
C SER A 509 -12.25 -2.13 -21.89
N ILE A 510 -11.52 -2.13 -23.01
CA ILE A 510 -11.62 -1.13 -24.06
C ILE A 510 -12.48 -1.63 -25.21
N SER A 511 -12.98 -0.72 -26.06
CA SER A 511 -13.83 -1.09 -27.18
C SER A 511 -13.10 -1.97 -28.21
N GLN A 512 -13.86 -2.83 -28.92
CA GLN A 512 -13.33 -3.67 -30.00
C GLN A 512 -12.67 -2.83 -31.10
N THR A 513 -13.25 -1.69 -31.44
CA THR A 513 -12.66 -0.74 -32.41
C THR A 513 -11.26 -0.29 -31.99
N LYS A 514 -11.04 -0.02 -30.67
CA LYS A 514 -9.71 0.36 -30.17
C LYS A 514 -8.74 -0.82 -30.19
N LYS A 515 -9.20 -2.02 -29.85
CA LYS A 515 -8.38 -3.25 -29.95
C LYS A 515 -7.96 -3.53 -31.40
N ASP A 516 -8.90 -3.38 -32.35
CA ASP A 516 -8.59 -3.55 -33.76
C ASP A 516 -7.61 -2.50 -34.28
N ALA A 517 -7.73 -1.25 -33.84
CA ALA A 517 -6.76 -0.21 -34.17
C ALA A 517 -5.36 -0.52 -33.61
N LEU A 518 -5.27 -0.98 -32.36
CA LEU A 518 -4.00 -1.41 -31.74
C LEU A 518 -3.35 -2.55 -32.54
N ARG A 519 -4.13 -3.54 -32.94
CA ARG A 519 -3.68 -4.66 -33.77
C ARG A 519 -3.14 -4.18 -35.11
N VAL A 520 -3.96 -3.45 -35.86
CA VAL A 520 -3.66 -3.02 -37.24
C VAL A 520 -2.46 -2.08 -37.25
N ASN A 521 -2.46 -1.06 -36.40
CA ASN A 521 -1.43 -0.02 -36.42
C ASN A 521 -0.06 -0.55 -35.95
N ASN A 522 -0.05 -1.47 -35.00
CA ASN A 522 1.19 -1.97 -34.40
C ASN A 522 1.61 -3.34 -34.97
N LEU A 523 0.85 -4.40 -34.64
CA LEU A 523 1.25 -5.77 -35.00
C LEU A 523 1.26 -6.01 -36.52
N LEU A 524 0.28 -5.44 -37.21
CA LEU A 524 0.16 -5.61 -38.65
C LEU A 524 0.87 -4.51 -39.48
N SER A 525 1.46 -3.49 -38.81
CA SER A 525 2.14 -2.36 -39.47
C SER A 525 1.26 -1.66 -40.50
N GLY A 526 -0.03 -1.46 -40.18
CA GLY A 526 -1.03 -0.83 -41.06
C GLY A 526 -1.65 -1.74 -42.09
N GLN A 527 -1.29 -3.03 -42.13
CA GLN A 527 -1.90 -4.00 -43.06
C GLN A 527 -3.20 -4.58 -42.46
N THR A 528 -4.05 -5.15 -43.32
CA THR A 528 -5.36 -5.68 -42.91
C THR A 528 -5.33 -7.16 -42.55
N SER A 529 -4.40 -7.94 -43.13
CA SER A 529 -4.34 -9.38 -42.91
C SER A 529 -3.55 -9.74 -41.68
N ASN A 530 -4.10 -10.59 -40.81
CA ASN A 530 -3.42 -11.15 -39.62
C ASN A 530 -2.14 -11.91 -39.98
N TYR A 531 -2.05 -12.43 -41.21
CA TYR A 531 -0.87 -13.14 -41.73
C TYR A 531 0.44 -12.38 -41.51
N TYR A 532 0.44 -11.05 -41.61
CA TYR A 532 1.64 -10.22 -41.44
C TYR A 532 2.28 -10.35 -40.04
N TRP A 533 1.45 -10.51 -39.00
CA TRP A 533 1.97 -10.77 -37.66
C TRP A 533 2.28 -12.25 -37.45
N THR A 534 1.32 -13.15 -37.75
CA THR A 534 1.46 -14.60 -37.56
C THR A 534 2.74 -15.12 -38.22
N ASN A 535 3.00 -14.74 -39.48
CA ASN A 535 4.21 -15.14 -40.20
C ASN A 535 5.48 -14.57 -39.56
N ALA A 536 5.48 -13.29 -39.17
CA ALA A 536 6.62 -12.65 -38.55
C ALA A 536 6.95 -13.27 -37.19
N TRP A 537 5.92 -13.52 -36.34
CA TRP A 537 6.09 -14.11 -35.03
C TRP A 537 6.54 -15.56 -35.09
N THR A 538 5.92 -16.37 -35.95
CA THR A 538 6.31 -17.77 -36.17
C THR A 538 7.77 -17.89 -36.66
N ALA A 539 8.18 -17.02 -37.60
CA ALA A 539 9.56 -16.97 -38.08
C ALA A 539 10.54 -16.58 -36.98
N TYR A 540 10.17 -15.61 -36.12
CA TYR A 540 10.98 -15.22 -34.96
C TYR A 540 11.12 -16.36 -33.93
N VAL A 541 10.01 -17.03 -33.58
CA VAL A 541 10.04 -18.16 -32.62
C VAL A 541 10.87 -19.32 -33.15
N ALA A 542 10.75 -19.65 -34.44
CA ALA A 542 11.54 -20.70 -35.07
C ALA A 542 13.05 -20.38 -35.17
N ASN A 543 13.40 -19.11 -35.38
CA ASN A 543 14.78 -18.67 -35.54
C ASN A 543 14.93 -17.19 -35.09
N PRO A 544 15.28 -16.90 -33.84
CA PRO A 544 15.37 -15.57 -33.27
C PRO A 544 16.66 -14.82 -33.70
N ASN A 545 16.96 -14.85 -35.01
CA ASN A 545 18.07 -14.09 -35.56
C ASN A 545 17.78 -12.57 -35.62
N THR A 546 18.79 -11.76 -35.92
CA THR A 546 18.69 -10.30 -36.01
C THR A 546 17.62 -9.83 -36.99
N ALA A 547 17.49 -10.48 -38.15
CA ALA A 547 16.50 -10.09 -39.17
C ALA A 547 15.05 -10.27 -38.66
N ASN A 548 14.74 -11.46 -38.13
CA ASN A 548 13.42 -11.74 -37.58
C ASN A 548 13.12 -10.89 -36.34
N THR A 549 14.11 -10.69 -35.46
CA THR A 549 13.97 -9.81 -34.29
C THR A 549 13.65 -8.38 -34.70
N ASN A 550 14.32 -7.83 -35.70
CA ASN A 550 14.08 -6.46 -36.18
C ASN A 550 12.69 -6.25 -36.80
N ILE A 551 12.00 -7.34 -37.18
CA ILE A 551 10.61 -7.26 -37.68
C ILE A 551 9.61 -7.23 -36.50
N VAL A 552 9.74 -8.12 -35.53
CA VAL A 552 8.76 -8.25 -34.44
C VAL A 552 8.93 -7.22 -33.34
N LYS A 553 10.18 -6.85 -33.03
CA LYS A 553 10.52 -5.97 -31.92
C LYS A 553 9.85 -4.59 -31.96
N PRO A 554 9.91 -3.81 -33.07
CA PRO A 554 9.25 -2.50 -33.14
C PRO A 554 7.73 -2.60 -33.08
N ARG A 555 7.14 -3.69 -33.59
CA ARG A 555 5.69 -3.92 -33.58
C ARG A 555 5.18 -4.15 -32.15
N LEU A 556 5.84 -5.01 -31.39
CA LEU A 556 5.53 -5.25 -29.97
C LEU A 556 5.78 -4.00 -29.12
N LEU A 557 6.88 -3.31 -29.35
CA LEU A 557 7.19 -2.08 -28.63
C LEU A 557 6.11 -1.03 -28.85
N GLY A 558 5.68 -0.82 -30.11
CA GLY A 558 4.60 0.11 -30.44
C GLY A 558 3.30 -0.23 -29.72
N LEU A 559 2.88 -1.51 -29.75
CA LEU A 559 1.69 -1.98 -29.06
C LEU A 559 1.77 -1.76 -27.55
N LEU A 560 2.87 -2.13 -26.91
CA LEU A 560 3.02 -2.00 -25.47
C LEU A 560 3.10 -0.53 -25.02
N LEU A 561 3.78 0.34 -25.79
CA LEU A 561 3.80 1.77 -25.52
C LEU A 561 2.40 2.38 -25.60
N GLU A 562 1.60 2.02 -26.60
CA GLU A 562 0.21 2.50 -26.68
C GLU A 562 -0.61 2.01 -25.50
N LEU A 563 -0.52 0.72 -25.13
CA LEU A 563 -1.27 0.14 -24.00
C LEU A 563 -0.91 0.78 -22.67
N THR A 564 0.40 0.97 -22.38
CA THR A 564 0.85 1.54 -21.10
C THR A 564 0.57 3.04 -20.95
N ARG A 565 0.30 3.73 -22.06
CA ARG A 565 -0.10 5.15 -22.09
C ARG A 565 -1.61 5.36 -21.98
N LEU A 566 -2.43 4.30 -22.08
CA LEU A 566 -3.88 4.42 -21.88
C LEU A 566 -4.20 4.77 -20.42
N PRO A 567 -5.23 5.60 -20.18
CA PRO A 567 -5.72 5.87 -18.82
C PRO A 567 -6.08 4.60 -18.07
N GLU A 568 -6.62 3.61 -18.77
CA GLU A 568 -7.05 2.31 -18.23
C GLU A 568 -5.87 1.51 -17.65
N PHE A 569 -4.64 1.77 -18.09
CA PHE A 569 -3.42 1.18 -17.48
C PHE A 569 -3.16 1.68 -16.07
N GLN A 570 -3.66 2.86 -15.72
CA GLN A 570 -3.51 3.44 -14.38
C GLN A 570 -4.50 2.86 -13.36
N LEU A 571 -5.48 2.05 -13.81
CA LEU A 571 -6.57 1.53 -13.00
C LEU A 571 -6.29 0.11 -12.46
N SER A 572 -6.94 -0.17 -11.30
CA SER A 572 -6.84 -1.45 -10.61
C SER A 572 -8.23 -2.03 -10.33
#